data_15196ffd4b952c3e34475ec50dcfa7b1
#
_entry.id   15196ffd4b952c3e34475ec50dcfa7b1
#
_cell.length_a   1.000
_cell.length_b   1.000
_cell.length_c   1.000
_cell.angle_alpha   90.00
_cell.angle_beta   90.00
_cell.angle_gamma   90.00
#
_symmetry.space_group_name_H-M   'P 1'
#
loop_
_entity.id
_entity.type
_entity.pdbx_description
1 polymer ?
#
loop_
_entity_poly.entity_id
_entity_poly.type
_entity_poly.pdbx_seq_one_letter_code
_entity_poly.pdbx_strand_id
1 'polypeptide(L)'
;MLQVNATGVERYNPRDKEPYWQKIWDERQTFVAPNDDDRERCYVLEMFPYPSGRIHMGHVRNYALGDVIARYQRAKGKNVLHPMGWDAFGLPAENAAIQNKVHPKAWTYQNIAAMRDQLKSMGLSIDWTREFATCDESYYHQQQKLFTDFLKEGLVYRRKSRVNWDPVDQTVLANEQVIDGRAWRSGAIVEQRELNQWAFKITDYAEELLTAIDTLDGWPEKVRTMQRNWIGKSEGLRVFFEIEPTDKTNETALEIFTTRPDTLYGASFMALSPDHPLTAELAANNEALAAFVAECRRHGTATETLEKMEKRGFDTGVTVKHPVIEGATLPVYVANFVLMDYGTGAIFGCPAHDQRDLDFANAYKLPVTPVVLPHDADPETFTIDDEAYVGPGKIFNSGPLDGLSIEEAKDAIATTLESRSLNGQPQASRQTNYRLRDWGLSRQRYWGCQIPVLHCDTC
;
A
#
# COMPACT_ATOMS: atom_id res chain seq x y z
N MET A 1 -0.15 18.06 -57.57
CA MET A 1 -1.30 17.91 -58.50
C MET A 1 -2.51 17.47 -57.69
N LEU A 2 -3.56 18.30 -57.67
CA LEU A 2 -4.82 17.95 -57.04
C LEU A 2 -5.51 16.88 -57.90
N GLN A 3 -5.80 15.71 -57.33
CA GLN A 3 -6.65 14.72 -58.00
C GLN A 3 -8.09 15.20 -57.98
N VAL A 4 -8.59 15.72 -59.07
CA VAL A 4 -9.99 16.09 -59.28
C VAL A 4 -10.73 14.84 -59.76
N ASN A 5 -11.82 14.45 -59.06
CA ASN A 5 -12.66 13.35 -59.54
C ASN A 5 -13.57 13.81 -60.69
N ALA A 6 -14.23 12.88 -61.38
CA ALA A 6 -15.07 13.13 -62.57
C ALA A 6 -16.20 14.16 -62.39
N THR A 7 -16.48 14.61 -61.14
CA THR A 7 -17.49 15.60 -60.76
C THR A 7 -16.93 16.99 -60.50
N GLY A 8 -15.58 17.21 -60.68
CA GLY A 8 -14.93 18.51 -60.44
C GLY A 8 -14.78 18.90 -58.95
N VAL A 9 -15.13 18.02 -57.99
CA VAL A 9 -15.00 18.28 -56.58
C VAL A 9 -13.61 17.88 -56.08
N GLU A 10 -12.89 18.82 -55.49
CA GLU A 10 -11.60 18.59 -54.83
C GLU A 10 -11.75 17.55 -53.74
N ARG A 11 -11.09 16.42 -53.84
CA ARG A 11 -11.14 15.38 -52.85
C ARG A 11 -10.17 15.71 -51.72
N TYR A 12 -10.64 15.68 -50.47
CA TYR A 12 -9.80 15.87 -49.29
C TYR A 12 -8.66 14.82 -49.28
N ASN A 13 -7.42 15.32 -49.23
CA ASN A 13 -6.22 14.51 -49.06
C ASN A 13 -5.63 14.76 -47.66
N PRO A 14 -5.73 13.85 -46.70
CA PRO A 14 -5.22 14.06 -45.36
C PRO A 14 -3.70 14.30 -45.34
N ARG A 15 -2.93 13.63 -46.21
CA ARG A 15 -1.46 13.77 -46.28
C ARG A 15 -0.98 15.17 -46.61
N ASP A 16 -1.79 15.95 -47.32
CA ASP A 16 -1.47 17.32 -47.69
C ASP A 16 -2.12 18.33 -46.72
N LYS A 17 -3.34 18.05 -46.29
CA LYS A 17 -4.14 19.01 -45.52
C LYS A 17 -3.84 18.99 -44.04
N GLU A 18 -3.52 17.84 -43.45
CA GLU A 18 -3.19 17.75 -42.04
C GLU A 18 -1.90 18.49 -41.68
N PRO A 19 -0.76 18.27 -42.36
CA PRO A 19 0.46 19.05 -42.11
C PRO A 19 0.29 20.56 -42.39
N TYR A 20 -0.54 20.91 -43.38
CA TYR A 20 -0.85 22.31 -43.66
C TYR A 20 -1.55 23.01 -42.49
N TRP A 21 -2.59 22.35 -41.90
CA TRP A 21 -3.30 22.91 -40.76
C TRP A 21 -2.48 22.90 -39.48
N GLN A 22 -1.70 21.85 -39.20
CA GLN A 22 -0.79 21.79 -38.07
C GLN A 22 0.21 22.94 -38.09
N LYS A 23 0.79 23.23 -39.27
CA LYS A 23 1.68 24.38 -39.45
C LYS A 23 0.98 25.72 -39.13
N ILE A 24 -0.25 25.91 -39.62
CA ILE A 24 -1.03 27.13 -39.33
C ILE A 24 -1.31 27.25 -37.83
N TRP A 25 -1.65 26.15 -37.13
CA TRP A 25 -1.86 26.17 -35.69
C TRP A 25 -0.60 26.55 -34.91
N ASP A 26 0.55 26.01 -35.32
CA ASP A 26 1.84 26.35 -34.70
C ASP A 26 2.19 27.84 -34.95
N GLU A 27 2.07 28.33 -36.18
CA GLU A 27 2.36 29.73 -36.53
C GLU A 27 1.45 30.73 -35.81
N ARG A 28 0.18 30.39 -35.63
CA ARG A 28 -0.82 31.21 -34.92
C ARG A 28 -0.82 30.99 -33.43
N GLN A 29 -0.04 30.05 -32.91
CA GLN A 29 -0.06 29.66 -31.51
C GLN A 29 -1.50 29.36 -31.00
N THR A 30 -2.30 28.66 -31.81
CA THR A 30 -3.75 28.48 -31.65
C THR A 30 -4.11 27.83 -30.32
N PHE A 31 -3.23 26.97 -29.79
CA PHE A 31 -3.48 26.19 -28.58
C PHE A 31 -2.73 26.69 -27.35
N VAL A 32 -2.00 27.79 -27.46
CA VAL A 32 -1.28 28.40 -26.35
C VAL A 32 -2.27 29.02 -25.38
N ALA A 33 -2.12 28.72 -24.08
CA ALA A 33 -2.89 29.30 -23.00
C ALA A 33 -2.18 30.54 -22.44
N PRO A 34 -2.67 31.77 -22.74
CA PRO A 34 -2.07 32.99 -22.18
C PRO A 34 -2.25 33.05 -20.65
N ASN A 35 -1.25 33.63 -19.96
CA ASN A 35 -1.31 33.79 -18.50
C ASN A 35 -2.30 34.89 -18.08
N ASP A 36 -2.29 36.00 -18.83
CA ASP A 36 -3.11 37.17 -18.58
C ASP A 36 -4.32 37.16 -19.52
N ASP A 37 -5.39 36.53 -19.06
CA ASP A 37 -6.61 36.31 -19.82
C ASP A 37 -7.80 36.22 -18.85
N ASP A 38 -8.82 37.06 -19.09
CA ASP A 38 -10.01 37.14 -18.24
C ASP A 38 -11.02 36.02 -18.47
N ARG A 39 -10.83 35.21 -19.49
CA ARG A 39 -11.70 34.05 -19.77
C ARG A 39 -11.66 33.05 -18.62
N GLU A 40 -12.76 32.35 -18.42
CA GLU A 40 -12.80 31.22 -17.49
C GLU A 40 -11.69 30.22 -17.79
N ARG A 41 -10.88 29.89 -16.76
CA ARG A 41 -9.75 28.96 -16.92
C ARG A 41 -10.25 27.53 -16.89
N CYS A 42 -9.65 26.68 -17.72
CA CYS A 42 -9.90 25.25 -17.76
C CYS A 42 -8.56 24.53 -17.87
N TYR A 43 -8.29 23.60 -16.97
CA TYR A 43 -7.09 22.77 -17.00
C TYR A 43 -7.47 21.37 -17.45
N VAL A 44 -6.88 20.87 -18.53
CA VAL A 44 -7.05 19.52 -19.05
C VAL A 44 -5.72 18.79 -18.91
N LEU A 45 -5.71 17.73 -18.14
CA LEU A 45 -4.53 16.95 -17.83
C LEU A 45 -4.79 15.47 -18.09
N GLU A 46 -3.91 14.85 -18.86
CA GLU A 46 -3.80 13.41 -19.00
C GLU A 46 -2.53 12.89 -18.31
N MET A 47 -2.48 11.58 -18.08
CA MET A 47 -1.30 10.92 -17.55
C MET A 47 -0.12 11.11 -18.52
N PHE A 48 1.00 11.58 -18.03
CA PHE A 48 2.21 11.77 -18.82
C PHE A 48 2.82 10.43 -19.24
N PRO A 49 3.33 10.31 -20.47
CA PRO A 49 3.93 9.07 -20.93
C PRO A 49 5.35 8.90 -20.42
N TYR A 50 5.75 7.64 -20.23
CA TYR A 50 7.16 7.29 -20.12
C TYR A 50 7.82 7.33 -21.49
N PRO A 51 8.92 8.08 -21.71
CA PRO A 51 9.62 8.14 -22.99
C PRO A 51 10.52 6.90 -23.18
N SER A 52 9.91 5.72 -23.23
CA SER A 52 10.60 4.43 -23.32
C SER A 52 10.60 3.82 -24.73
N GLY A 53 10.11 4.54 -25.74
CA GLY A 53 10.06 4.03 -27.11
C GLY A 53 9.17 4.84 -28.04
N ARG A 54 8.21 4.17 -28.68
CA ARG A 54 7.23 4.78 -29.56
C ARG A 54 5.86 4.84 -28.91
N ILE A 55 4.98 5.75 -29.37
CA ILE A 55 3.59 5.74 -28.92
C ILE A 55 2.88 4.45 -29.38
N HIS A 56 1.88 4.06 -28.62
CA HIS A 56 1.02 2.92 -28.92
C HIS A 56 -0.47 3.31 -28.74
N MET A 57 -1.38 2.42 -29.08
CA MET A 57 -2.83 2.71 -29.03
C MET A 57 -3.33 3.19 -27.65
N GLY A 58 -2.68 2.79 -26.57
CA GLY A 58 -3.00 3.32 -25.22
C GLY A 58 -2.74 4.82 -25.12
N HIS A 59 -1.63 5.31 -25.66
CA HIS A 59 -1.34 6.75 -25.74
C HIS A 59 -2.35 7.47 -26.63
N VAL A 60 -2.67 6.90 -27.80
CA VAL A 60 -3.67 7.47 -28.72
C VAL A 60 -5.01 7.64 -28.02
N ARG A 61 -5.48 6.60 -27.34
CA ARG A 61 -6.74 6.65 -26.59
C ARG A 61 -6.72 7.72 -25.50
N ASN A 62 -5.66 7.75 -24.67
CA ASN A 62 -5.54 8.68 -23.55
C ASN A 62 -5.60 10.13 -24.04
N TYR A 63 -4.73 10.48 -24.99
CA TYR A 63 -4.61 11.89 -25.44
C TYR A 63 -5.75 12.32 -26.35
N ALA A 64 -6.36 11.41 -27.12
CA ALA A 64 -7.54 11.75 -27.92
C ALA A 64 -8.76 12.10 -27.04
N LEU A 65 -8.94 11.41 -25.89
CA LEU A 65 -10.02 11.73 -24.95
C LEU A 65 -9.85 13.13 -24.34
N GLY A 66 -8.64 13.46 -23.86
CA GLY A 66 -8.34 14.79 -23.34
C GLY A 66 -8.43 15.88 -24.40
N ASP A 67 -7.98 15.61 -25.62
CA ASP A 67 -8.04 16.56 -26.73
C ASP A 67 -9.50 16.93 -27.10
N VAL A 68 -10.41 15.97 -27.09
CA VAL A 68 -11.85 16.24 -27.28
C VAL A 68 -12.37 17.21 -26.22
N ILE A 69 -12.03 16.98 -24.95
CA ILE A 69 -12.41 17.86 -23.85
C ILE A 69 -11.80 19.25 -24.03
N ALA A 70 -10.50 19.33 -24.32
CA ALA A 70 -9.78 20.58 -24.50
C ALA A 70 -10.39 21.42 -25.64
N ARG A 71 -10.65 20.81 -26.79
CA ARG A 71 -11.30 21.47 -27.92
C ARG A 71 -12.72 21.93 -27.62
N TYR A 72 -13.52 21.11 -26.94
CA TYR A 72 -14.85 21.46 -26.51
C TYR A 72 -14.86 22.67 -25.58
N GLN A 73 -13.98 22.69 -24.58
CA GLN A 73 -13.90 23.81 -23.64
C GLN A 73 -13.39 25.09 -24.32
N ARG A 74 -12.46 25.01 -25.28
CA ARG A 74 -12.05 26.16 -26.11
C ARG A 74 -13.20 26.67 -26.96
N ALA A 75 -13.98 25.78 -27.59
CA ALA A 75 -15.15 26.17 -28.36
C ALA A 75 -16.21 26.89 -27.51
N LYS A 76 -16.26 26.61 -26.20
CA LYS A 76 -17.10 27.35 -25.22
C LYS A 76 -16.49 28.71 -24.81
N GLY A 77 -15.36 29.11 -25.36
CA GLY A 77 -14.71 30.38 -25.07
C GLY A 77 -13.80 30.40 -23.85
N LYS A 78 -13.45 29.24 -23.26
CA LYS A 78 -12.55 29.19 -22.10
C LYS A 78 -11.08 29.33 -22.49
N ASN A 79 -10.27 29.82 -21.54
CA ASN A 79 -8.82 29.73 -21.63
C ASN A 79 -8.39 28.34 -21.14
N VAL A 80 -7.96 27.49 -22.06
CA VAL A 80 -7.66 26.07 -21.80
C VAL A 80 -6.18 25.84 -21.78
N LEU A 81 -5.66 25.46 -20.59
CA LEU A 81 -4.31 24.91 -20.43
C LEU A 81 -4.35 23.39 -20.65
N HIS A 82 -3.72 22.92 -21.72
CA HIS A 82 -3.59 21.52 -22.09
C HIS A 82 -2.11 21.21 -22.33
N PRO A 83 -1.31 20.97 -21.28
CA PRO A 83 0.13 20.80 -21.37
C PRO A 83 0.53 19.37 -21.74
N MET A 84 1.80 19.18 -22.10
CA MET A 84 2.45 17.88 -22.22
C MET A 84 3.64 17.80 -21.28
N GLY A 85 3.74 16.69 -20.53
CA GLY A 85 4.89 16.33 -19.72
C GLY A 85 5.42 14.95 -20.10
N TRP A 86 6.67 14.67 -19.70
CA TRP A 86 7.32 13.38 -19.89
C TRP A 86 7.75 12.86 -18.53
N ASP A 87 7.21 11.71 -18.11
CA ASP A 87 7.70 11.01 -16.92
C ASP A 87 9.00 10.29 -17.26
N ALA A 88 10.12 11.00 -17.08
CA ALA A 88 11.35 10.74 -17.80
C ALA A 88 12.48 10.16 -16.92
N PHE A 89 12.25 9.98 -15.62
CA PHE A 89 13.16 9.28 -14.72
C PHE A 89 12.77 7.80 -14.53
N GLY A 90 13.68 7.04 -13.93
CA GLY A 90 13.42 5.73 -13.37
C GLY A 90 13.97 4.56 -14.18
N LEU A 91 13.63 3.38 -13.68
CA LEU A 91 14.15 2.09 -14.10
C LEU A 91 13.92 1.74 -15.59
N PRO A 92 12.78 2.07 -16.22
CA PRO A 92 12.59 1.76 -17.64
C PRO A 92 13.66 2.38 -18.56
N ALA A 93 14.05 3.63 -18.29
CA ALA A 93 15.11 4.31 -19.03
C ALA A 93 16.50 3.71 -18.75
N GLU A 94 16.79 3.36 -17.52
CA GLU A 94 18.05 2.69 -17.13
C GLU A 94 18.20 1.34 -17.84
N ASN A 95 17.15 0.51 -17.84
CA ASN A 95 17.16 -0.79 -18.48
C ASN A 95 17.35 -0.73 -19.98
N ALA A 96 16.59 0.17 -20.62
CA ALA A 96 16.73 0.39 -22.05
C ALA A 96 18.15 0.90 -22.41
N ALA A 97 18.70 1.78 -21.58
CA ALA A 97 20.06 2.29 -21.75
C ALA A 97 21.10 1.18 -21.63
N ILE A 98 20.98 0.30 -20.63
CA ILE A 98 21.86 -0.86 -20.46
C ILE A 98 21.78 -1.79 -21.68
N GLN A 99 20.55 -2.15 -22.11
CA GLN A 99 20.34 -3.04 -23.25
C GLN A 99 20.92 -2.46 -24.56
N ASN A 100 20.78 -1.15 -24.76
CA ASN A 100 21.26 -0.47 -25.97
C ASN A 100 22.69 0.08 -25.84
N LYS A 101 23.35 -0.10 -24.67
CA LYS A 101 24.70 0.39 -24.39
C LYS A 101 24.87 1.91 -24.60
N VAL A 102 23.87 2.68 -24.17
CA VAL A 102 23.85 4.14 -24.28
C VAL A 102 23.60 4.77 -22.91
N HIS A 103 23.90 6.07 -22.76
CA HIS A 103 23.58 6.78 -21.53
C HIS A 103 22.06 7.03 -21.39
N PRO A 104 21.40 6.82 -20.24
CA PRO A 104 19.96 6.96 -20.08
C PRO A 104 19.44 8.35 -20.46
N LYS A 105 20.18 9.42 -20.19
CA LYS A 105 19.83 10.78 -20.65
C LYS A 105 19.66 10.86 -22.16
N ALA A 106 20.64 10.39 -22.91
CA ALA A 106 20.59 10.43 -24.39
C ALA A 106 19.41 9.61 -24.91
N TRP A 107 19.21 8.41 -24.40
CA TRP A 107 18.07 7.54 -24.73
C TRP A 107 16.72 8.22 -24.45
N THR A 108 16.57 8.81 -23.29
CA THR A 108 15.34 9.48 -22.86
C THR A 108 14.98 10.63 -23.81
N TYR A 109 15.90 11.57 -24.04
CA TYR A 109 15.62 12.71 -24.93
C TYR A 109 15.41 12.32 -26.39
N GLN A 110 16.08 11.27 -26.88
CA GLN A 110 15.82 10.73 -28.20
C GLN A 110 14.39 10.19 -28.33
N ASN A 111 13.91 9.49 -27.32
CA ASN A 111 12.53 8.99 -27.30
C ASN A 111 11.51 10.12 -27.14
N ILE A 112 11.77 11.12 -26.29
CA ILE A 112 10.93 12.31 -26.18
C ILE A 112 10.74 12.97 -27.54
N ALA A 113 11.84 13.20 -28.27
CA ALA A 113 11.77 13.79 -29.60
C ALA A 113 10.90 12.95 -30.58
N ALA A 114 11.14 11.64 -30.62
CA ALA A 114 10.38 10.75 -31.48
C ALA A 114 8.87 10.67 -31.12
N MET A 115 8.55 10.59 -29.85
CA MET A 115 7.15 10.55 -29.38
C MET A 115 6.45 11.90 -29.57
N ARG A 116 7.15 13.02 -29.36
CA ARG A 116 6.65 14.36 -29.64
C ARG A 116 6.23 14.50 -31.10
N ASP A 117 7.08 14.06 -32.03
CA ASP A 117 6.77 14.12 -33.48
C ASP A 117 5.54 13.27 -33.80
N GLN A 118 5.43 12.09 -33.22
CA GLN A 118 4.25 11.23 -33.37
C GLN A 118 2.97 11.86 -32.81
N LEU A 119 3.03 12.46 -31.60
CA LEU A 119 1.88 13.13 -31.01
C LEU A 119 1.48 14.39 -31.79
N LYS A 120 2.45 15.17 -32.27
CA LYS A 120 2.18 16.32 -33.14
C LYS A 120 1.50 15.90 -34.44
N SER A 121 1.90 14.77 -35.03
CA SER A 121 1.27 14.26 -36.24
C SER A 121 -0.20 13.86 -36.07
N MET A 122 -0.65 13.58 -34.82
CA MET A 122 -2.06 13.37 -34.49
C MET A 122 -2.88 14.66 -34.50
N GLY A 123 -2.24 15.84 -34.56
CA GLY A 123 -2.91 17.14 -34.56
C GLY A 123 -3.62 17.48 -33.22
N LEU A 124 -3.12 16.99 -32.10
CA LEU A 124 -3.67 17.27 -30.79
C LEU A 124 -3.55 18.76 -30.41
N SER A 125 -4.52 19.28 -29.70
CA SER A 125 -4.58 20.68 -29.26
C SER A 125 -3.78 20.92 -27.96
N ILE A 126 -2.55 20.43 -27.94
CA ILE A 126 -1.63 20.57 -26.82
C ILE A 126 -0.90 21.91 -26.90
N ASP A 127 -0.72 22.56 -25.76
CA ASP A 127 0.15 23.71 -25.62
C ASP A 127 1.61 23.29 -25.47
N TRP A 128 2.31 23.12 -26.59
CA TRP A 128 3.70 22.69 -26.61
C TRP A 128 4.69 23.72 -26.01
N THR A 129 4.25 24.96 -25.74
CA THR A 129 5.07 25.94 -25.03
C THR A 129 5.18 25.62 -23.53
N ARG A 130 4.32 24.76 -23.04
CA ARG A 130 4.27 24.24 -21.66
C ARG A 130 4.80 22.81 -21.55
N GLU A 131 5.53 22.34 -22.55
CA GLU A 131 6.18 21.05 -22.51
C GLU A 131 7.32 21.02 -21.48
N PHE A 132 7.44 19.91 -20.74
CA PHE A 132 8.54 19.68 -19.79
C PHE A 132 8.83 18.19 -19.64
N ALA A 133 10.02 17.86 -19.15
CA ALA A 133 10.37 16.50 -18.72
C ALA A 133 10.69 16.49 -17.23
N THR A 134 10.25 15.45 -16.52
CA THR A 134 10.52 15.33 -15.09
C THR A 134 12.01 15.18 -14.76
N CYS A 135 12.83 14.83 -15.77
CA CYS A 135 14.28 14.77 -15.68
C CYS A 135 14.99 16.10 -16.04
N ASP A 136 14.25 17.14 -16.37
CA ASP A 136 14.82 18.47 -16.58
C ASP A 136 15.19 19.11 -15.24
N GLU A 137 16.34 19.79 -15.21
CA GLU A 137 16.83 20.45 -13.99
C GLU A 137 15.81 21.49 -13.47
N SER A 138 15.17 22.22 -14.38
CA SER A 138 14.13 23.18 -14.05
C SER A 138 12.91 22.54 -13.35
N TYR A 139 12.64 21.25 -13.61
CA TYR A 139 11.56 20.52 -12.97
C TYR A 139 12.02 19.88 -11.65
N TYR A 140 13.07 19.04 -11.66
CA TYR A 140 13.43 18.32 -10.43
C TYR A 140 14.02 19.23 -9.34
N HIS A 141 14.54 20.40 -9.69
CA HIS A 141 14.88 21.45 -8.71
C HIS A 141 13.69 21.81 -7.82
N GLN A 142 12.49 21.90 -8.40
CA GLN A 142 11.27 22.20 -7.62
C GLN A 142 10.90 21.00 -6.70
N GLN A 143 11.11 19.77 -7.15
CA GLN A 143 10.92 18.60 -6.30
C GLN A 143 11.90 18.58 -5.13
N GLN A 144 13.16 18.92 -5.38
CA GLN A 144 14.18 19.02 -4.33
C GLN A 144 13.85 20.11 -3.32
N LYS A 145 13.37 21.26 -3.80
CA LYS A 145 12.90 22.34 -2.93
C LYS A 145 11.73 21.88 -2.06
N LEU A 146 10.73 21.24 -2.66
CA LEU A 146 9.57 20.73 -1.94
C LEU A 146 9.99 19.70 -0.87
N PHE A 147 10.93 18.80 -1.18
CA PHE A 147 11.48 17.87 -0.21
C PHE A 147 12.10 18.59 0.99
N THR A 148 12.92 19.65 0.75
CA THR A 148 13.55 20.39 1.84
C THR A 148 12.54 21.18 2.67
N ASP A 149 11.47 21.67 2.07
CA ASP A 149 10.40 22.36 2.79
C ASP A 149 9.64 21.35 3.67
N PHE A 150 9.29 20.16 3.15
CA PHE A 150 8.66 19.10 3.94
C PHE A 150 9.55 18.58 5.06
N LEU A 151 10.87 18.53 4.84
CA LEU A 151 11.81 18.14 5.89
C LEU A 151 11.82 19.14 7.04
N LYS A 152 11.78 20.46 6.75
CA LYS A 152 11.73 21.52 7.76
C LYS A 152 10.42 21.46 8.57
N GLU A 153 9.30 21.15 7.91
CA GLU A 153 7.99 20.99 8.56
C GLU A 153 7.87 19.64 9.31
N GLY A 154 8.90 18.80 9.28
CA GLY A 154 8.88 17.50 9.95
C GLY A 154 7.98 16.45 9.30
N LEU A 155 7.50 16.68 8.09
CA LEU A 155 6.67 15.76 7.31
C LEU A 155 7.48 14.65 6.64
N VAL A 156 8.77 14.81 6.57
CA VAL A 156 9.73 13.82 6.04
C VAL A 156 10.71 13.45 7.13
N TYR A 157 10.99 12.17 7.25
CA TYR A 157 11.94 11.65 8.22
C TYR A 157 12.73 10.48 7.66
N ARG A 158 13.86 10.16 8.31
CA ARG A 158 14.71 9.04 7.94
C ARG A 158 14.51 7.90 8.92
N ARG A 159 14.33 6.68 8.40
CA ARG A 159 14.22 5.48 9.22
C ARG A 159 15.01 4.33 8.63
N LYS A 160 15.40 3.39 9.46
CA LYS A 160 15.83 2.07 9.01
C LYS A 160 14.61 1.28 8.60
N SER A 161 14.65 0.68 7.43
CA SER A 161 13.62 -0.21 6.92
C SER A 161 14.21 -1.49 6.41
N ARG A 162 13.60 -2.61 6.73
CA ARG A 162 13.91 -3.88 6.10
C ARG A 162 13.27 -3.88 4.71
N VAL A 163 14.05 -4.17 3.70
CA VAL A 163 13.64 -4.11 2.29
C VAL A 163 14.03 -5.38 1.55
N ASN A 164 13.23 -5.73 0.54
CA ASN A 164 13.61 -6.77 -0.41
C ASN A 164 14.69 -6.21 -1.34
N TRP A 165 15.83 -6.86 -1.39
CA TRP A 165 16.98 -6.43 -2.18
C TRP A 165 17.25 -7.43 -3.30
N ASP A 166 17.35 -6.92 -4.53
CA ASP A 166 17.86 -7.68 -5.67
C ASP A 166 19.38 -7.49 -5.77
N PRO A 167 20.20 -8.54 -5.52
CA PRO A 167 21.65 -8.42 -5.56
C PRO A 167 22.22 -8.28 -6.97
N VAL A 168 21.48 -8.66 -8.02
CA VAL A 168 21.89 -8.55 -9.43
C VAL A 168 21.60 -7.14 -9.95
N ASP A 169 20.37 -6.66 -9.78
CA ASP A 169 19.96 -5.33 -10.22
C ASP A 169 20.36 -4.22 -9.22
N GLN A 170 20.89 -4.60 -8.05
CA GLN A 170 21.31 -3.71 -6.96
C GLN A 170 20.25 -2.68 -6.61
N THR A 171 19.03 -3.14 -6.38
CA THR A 171 17.88 -2.27 -6.13
C THR A 171 16.92 -2.87 -5.10
N VAL A 172 16.19 -1.98 -4.44
CA VAL A 172 15.04 -2.36 -3.60
C VAL A 172 13.86 -2.76 -4.48
N LEU A 173 13.21 -3.84 -4.10
CA LEU A 173 11.99 -4.36 -4.73
C LEU A 173 10.77 -4.10 -3.83
N ALA A 174 9.67 -3.71 -4.44
CA ALA A 174 8.37 -3.77 -3.79
C ALA A 174 7.93 -5.25 -3.59
N ASN A 175 7.01 -5.50 -2.67
CA ASN A 175 6.57 -6.87 -2.39
C ASN A 175 6.01 -7.57 -3.63
N GLU A 176 5.28 -6.83 -4.47
CA GLU A 176 4.68 -7.29 -5.73
C GLU A 176 5.73 -7.67 -6.79
N GLN A 177 6.98 -7.26 -6.58
CA GLN A 177 8.11 -7.55 -7.46
C GLN A 177 8.92 -8.78 -7.01
N VAL A 178 8.46 -9.44 -5.96
CA VAL A 178 9.05 -10.70 -5.46
C VAL A 178 8.08 -11.84 -5.73
N ILE A 179 8.51 -12.79 -6.56
CA ILE A 179 7.72 -13.97 -6.95
C ILE A 179 8.49 -15.20 -6.49
N ASP A 180 7.90 -16.01 -5.63
CA ASP A 180 8.51 -17.22 -5.07
C ASP A 180 9.92 -16.98 -4.49
N GLY A 181 10.10 -15.86 -3.78
CA GLY A 181 11.39 -15.48 -3.17
C GLY A 181 12.44 -15.00 -4.18
N ARG A 182 12.04 -14.75 -5.43
CA ARG A 182 12.91 -14.27 -6.51
C ARG A 182 12.47 -12.91 -7.03
N ALA A 183 13.44 -12.12 -7.44
CA ALA A 183 13.19 -10.87 -8.15
C ALA A 183 12.49 -11.15 -9.49
N TRP A 184 11.38 -10.49 -9.75
CA TRP A 184 10.52 -10.69 -10.92
C TRP A 184 11.22 -10.52 -12.27
N ARG A 185 12.31 -9.74 -12.29
CA ARG A 185 13.05 -9.40 -13.51
C ARG A 185 14.37 -10.15 -13.63
N SER A 186 15.23 -10.07 -12.62
CA SER A 186 16.56 -10.70 -12.65
C SER A 186 16.51 -12.21 -12.40
N GLY A 187 15.43 -12.71 -11.74
CA GLY A 187 15.33 -14.07 -11.27
C GLY A 187 16.23 -14.39 -10.08
N ALA A 188 17.00 -13.41 -9.57
CA ALA A 188 17.87 -13.59 -8.42
C ALA A 188 17.07 -13.92 -7.16
N ILE A 189 17.66 -14.68 -6.23
CA ILE A 189 17.10 -14.87 -4.91
C ILE A 189 17.15 -13.51 -4.19
N VAL A 190 15.99 -13.10 -3.68
CA VAL A 190 15.85 -11.82 -2.97
C VAL A 190 16.49 -11.92 -1.60
N GLU A 191 17.28 -10.91 -1.25
CA GLU A 191 17.88 -10.75 0.08
C GLU A 191 17.06 -9.75 0.91
N GLN A 192 16.97 -10.00 2.22
CA GLN A 192 16.44 -8.99 3.14
C GLN A 192 17.60 -8.11 3.62
N ARG A 193 17.52 -6.82 3.38
CA ARG A 193 18.53 -5.84 3.83
C ARG A 193 17.90 -4.75 4.66
N GLU A 194 18.62 -4.27 5.64
CA GLU A 194 18.24 -3.10 6.42
C GLU A 194 18.90 -1.87 5.81
N LEU A 195 18.07 -0.94 5.30
CA LEU A 195 18.56 0.30 4.68
C LEU A 195 17.94 1.52 5.36
N ASN A 196 18.75 2.58 5.47
CA ASN A 196 18.23 3.88 5.84
C ASN A 196 17.45 4.48 4.67
N GLN A 197 16.18 4.78 4.91
CA GLN A 197 15.27 5.30 3.90
C GLN A 197 14.55 6.56 4.38
N TRP A 198 14.20 7.43 3.45
CA TRP A 198 13.34 8.57 3.71
C TRP A 198 11.88 8.16 3.54
N ALA A 199 11.02 8.67 4.39
CA ALA A 199 9.58 8.43 4.33
C ALA A 199 8.79 9.72 4.59
N PHE A 200 7.64 9.85 3.92
CA PHE A 200 6.64 10.86 4.25
C PHE A 200 5.71 10.34 5.34
N LYS A 201 5.38 11.18 6.31
CA LYS A 201 4.43 10.89 7.41
C LYS A 201 2.99 11.03 6.95
N ILE A 202 2.58 10.28 5.92
CA ILE A 202 1.21 10.31 5.42
C ILE A 202 0.21 9.82 6.46
N THR A 203 0.65 8.98 7.40
CA THR A 203 -0.19 8.44 8.46
C THR A 203 -0.70 9.51 9.42
N ASP A 204 0.02 10.62 9.60
CA ASP A 204 -0.43 11.76 10.42
C ASP A 204 -1.71 12.41 9.86
N TYR A 205 -1.99 12.21 8.57
CA TYR A 205 -3.16 12.72 7.86
C TYR A 205 -4.25 11.66 7.62
N ALA A 206 -4.12 10.45 8.16
CA ALA A 206 -5.01 9.34 7.84
C ALA A 206 -6.49 9.66 8.10
N GLU A 207 -6.83 10.28 9.24
CA GLU A 207 -8.20 10.65 9.58
C GLU A 207 -8.74 11.78 8.69
N GLU A 208 -7.90 12.80 8.43
CA GLU A 208 -8.25 13.90 7.54
C GLU A 208 -8.51 13.41 6.12
N LEU A 209 -7.64 12.53 5.59
CA LEU A 209 -7.81 11.91 4.28
C LEU A 209 -9.09 11.08 4.21
N LEU A 210 -9.39 10.32 5.26
CA LEU A 210 -10.61 9.49 5.33
C LEU A 210 -11.86 10.37 5.28
N THR A 211 -11.89 11.43 6.08
CA THR A 211 -13.01 12.39 6.12
C THR A 211 -13.15 13.14 4.79
N ALA A 212 -12.02 13.55 4.19
CA ALA A 212 -12.02 14.28 2.91
C ALA A 212 -12.61 13.47 1.75
N ILE A 213 -12.55 12.13 1.78
CA ILE A 213 -13.19 11.28 0.75
C ILE A 213 -14.69 11.55 0.63
N ASP A 214 -15.34 11.88 1.74
CA ASP A 214 -16.80 12.14 1.76
C ASP A 214 -17.17 13.42 1.02
N THR A 215 -16.22 14.34 0.82
CA THR A 215 -16.41 15.59 0.07
C THR A 215 -16.14 15.45 -1.44
N LEU A 216 -15.70 14.28 -1.90
CA LEU A 216 -15.34 14.04 -3.30
C LEU A 216 -16.54 13.56 -4.13
N ASP A 217 -17.58 14.40 -4.24
CA ASP A 217 -18.83 14.05 -4.94
C ASP A 217 -18.64 13.73 -6.43
N GLY A 218 -17.62 14.30 -7.07
CA GLY A 218 -17.26 14.02 -8.46
C GLY A 218 -16.54 12.69 -8.69
N TRP A 219 -16.19 11.95 -7.63
CA TRP A 219 -15.49 10.67 -7.74
C TRP A 219 -16.47 9.50 -7.77
N PRO A 220 -16.23 8.46 -8.62
CA PRO A 220 -17.03 7.25 -8.59
C PRO A 220 -17.00 6.58 -7.22
N GLU A 221 -18.15 6.07 -6.74
CA GLU A 221 -18.24 5.41 -5.42
C GLU A 221 -17.26 4.25 -5.27
N LYS A 222 -17.05 3.47 -6.33
CA LYS A 222 -16.05 2.40 -6.35
C LYS A 222 -14.64 2.91 -5.97
N VAL A 223 -14.26 4.09 -6.48
CA VAL A 223 -12.95 4.68 -6.19
C VAL A 223 -12.88 5.17 -4.75
N ARG A 224 -13.95 5.84 -4.26
CA ARG A 224 -14.03 6.27 -2.85
C ARG A 224 -13.93 5.08 -1.89
N THR A 225 -14.64 3.99 -2.17
CA THR A 225 -14.56 2.74 -1.39
C THR A 225 -13.16 2.15 -1.41
N MET A 226 -12.49 2.10 -2.57
CA MET A 226 -11.10 1.64 -2.67
C MET A 226 -10.15 2.48 -1.82
N GLN A 227 -10.31 3.81 -1.79
CA GLN A 227 -9.49 4.69 -0.97
C GLN A 227 -9.76 4.51 0.53
N ARG A 228 -11.03 4.39 0.96
CA ARG A 228 -11.38 4.07 2.36
C ARG A 228 -10.74 2.75 2.80
N ASN A 229 -10.83 1.71 1.97
CA ASN A 229 -10.23 0.41 2.24
C ASN A 229 -8.69 0.47 2.27
N TRP A 230 -8.08 1.32 1.45
CA TRP A 230 -6.63 1.54 1.46
C TRP A 230 -6.16 2.23 2.73
N ILE A 231 -6.84 3.27 3.18
CA ILE A 231 -6.56 3.94 4.46
C ILE A 231 -6.82 2.96 5.61
N GLY A 232 -7.93 2.22 5.55
CA GLY A 232 -8.20 1.07 6.39
C GLY A 232 -8.21 1.40 7.87
N LYS A 233 -9.07 2.35 8.28
CA LYS A 233 -9.31 2.64 9.70
C LYS A 233 -9.88 1.42 10.40
N SER A 234 -9.32 1.06 11.53
CA SER A 234 -9.81 0.03 12.41
C SER A 234 -9.80 0.51 13.86
N GLU A 235 -10.93 0.38 14.52
CA GLU A 235 -11.08 0.67 15.94
C GLU A 235 -11.06 -0.65 16.71
N GLY A 236 -10.30 -0.71 17.77
CA GLY A 236 -10.13 -1.94 18.51
C GLY A 236 -9.57 -1.71 19.91
N LEU A 237 -9.11 -2.80 20.49
CA LEU A 237 -8.56 -2.83 21.84
C LEU A 237 -7.12 -3.35 21.80
N ARG A 238 -6.23 -2.59 22.39
CA ARG A 238 -4.90 -3.04 22.77
C ARG A 238 -5.00 -3.75 24.09
N VAL A 239 -4.51 -4.98 24.20
CA VAL A 239 -4.63 -5.81 25.40
C VAL A 239 -3.28 -6.41 25.77
N PHE A 240 -2.95 -6.41 27.05
CA PHE A 240 -1.79 -7.07 27.59
C PHE A 240 -2.18 -8.38 28.27
N PHE A 241 -1.57 -9.48 27.83
CA PHE A 241 -1.68 -10.80 28.43
C PHE A 241 -0.47 -11.05 29.33
N GLU A 242 -0.68 -11.35 30.60
CA GLU A 242 0.39 -11.68 31.53
C GLU A 242 1.05 -13.00 31.14
N ILE A 243 2.36 -13.00 30.92
CA ILE A 243 3.14 -14.21 30.68
C ILE A 243 3.34 -14.94 32.01
N GLU A 244 3.07 -16.26 32.04
CA GLU A 244 3.36 -17.05 33.22
C GLU A 244 4.88 -17.15 33.45
N PRO A 245 5.31 -17.17 34.74
CA PRO A 245 6.73 -17.28 35.05
C PRO A 245 7.40 -18.46 34.35
N THR A 246 8.45 -18.20 33.62
CA THR A 246 9.20 -19.20 32.86
C THR A 246 10.69 -18.81 32.84
N ASP A 247 11.57 -19.78 32.59
CA ASP A 247 13.00 -19.57 32.37
C ASP A 247 13.36 -19.25 30.89
N LYS A 248 12.35 -19.21 30.03
CA LYS A 248 12.55 -19.01 28.58
C LYS A 248 12.63 -17.54 28.16
N THR A 249 12.02 -16.63 28.92
CA THR A 249 12.01 -15.19 28.65
C THR A 249 11.91 -14.39 29.93
N ASN A 250 12.40 -13.14 29.89
CA ASN A 250 12.23 -12.16 30.95
C ASN A 250 11.00 -11.25 30.73
N GLU A 251 10.33 -11.37 29.58
CA GLU A 251 9.11 -10.63 29.31
C GLU A 251 7.99 -11.06 30.28
N THR A 252 7.25 -10.10 30.78
CA THR A 252 6.18 -10.33 31.75
C THR A 252 4.78 -10.19 31.18
N ALA A 253 4.66 -9.61 29.98
CA ALA A 253 3.40 -9.43 29.29
C ALA A 253 3.57 -9.46 27.78
N LEU A 254 2.56 -9.99 27.08
CA LEU A 254 2.45 -9.98 25.63
C LEU A 254 1.35 -9.00 25.21
N GLU A 255 1.71 -8.04 24.37
CA GLU A 255 0.80 -7.03 23.84
C GLU A 255 0.19 -7.48 22.53
N ILE A 256 -1.16 -7.35 22.41
CA ILE A 256 -1.89 -7.58 21.16
C ILE A 256 -2.79 -6.40 20.83
N PHE A 257 -3.19 -6.29 19.56
CA PHE A 257 -4.29 -5.46 19.11
C PHE A 257 -5.37 -6.31 18.46
N THR A 258 -6.64 -6.09 18.84
CA THR A 258 -7.77 -6.81 18.25
C THR A 258 -8.93 -5.87 17.92
N THR A 259 -9.61 -6.10 16.81
CA THR A 259 -10.89 -5.47 16.46
C THR A 259 -12.09 -6.26 16.98
N ARG A 260 -11.84 -7.46 17.54
CA ARG A 260 -12.85 -8.39 18.02
C ARG A 260 -12.64 -8.75 19.51
N PRO A 261 -12.56 -7.74 20.42
CA PRO A 261 -12.43 -8.04 21.85
C PRO A 261 -13.64 -8.80 22.42
N ASP A 262 -14.80 -8.71 21.78
CA ASP A 262 -16.01 -9.48 22.07
C ASP A 262 -15.79 -11.00 22.02
N THR A 263 -14.82 -11.49 21.24
CA THR A 263 -14.54 -12.92 21.10
C THR A 263 -13.47 -13.44 22.05
N LEU A 264 -13.01 -12.63 23.00
CA LEU A 264 -11.90 -12.97 23.88
C LEU A 264 -12.15 -14.24 24.71
N TYR A 265 -13.41 -14.50 25.13
CA TYR A 265 -13.76 -15.73 25.84
C TYR A 265 -13.61 -17.01 24.99
N GLY A 266 -13.54 -16.88 23.67
CA GLY A 266 -13.28 -17.97 22.74
C GLY A 266 -11.80 -18.13 22.36
N ALA A 267 -10.90 -17.42 23.03
CA ALA A 267 -9.47 -17.50 22.77
C ALA A 267 -8.93 -18.90 23.11
N SER A 268 -8.17 -19.51 22.20
CA SER A 268 -7.60 -20.84 22.38
C SER A 268 -6.08 -20.84 22.40
N PHE A 269 -5.44 -19.88 21.80
CA PHE A 269 -3.98 -19.74 21.69
C PHE A 269 -3.57 -18.30 21.45
N MET A 270 -2.28 -18.05 21.66
CA MET A 270 -1.61 -16.84 21.20
C MET A 270 -0.69 -17.18 20.04
N ALA A 271 -0.56 -16.27 19.07
CA ALA A 271 0.39 -16.46 17.98
C ALA A 271 1.25 -15.22 17.75
N LEU A 272 2.56 -15.45 17.60
CA LEU A 272 3.58 -14.45 17.34
C LEU A 272 4.01 -14.51 15.88
N SER A 273 4.33 -13.36 15.33
CA SER A 273 5.06 -13.26 14.07
C SER A 273 6.46 -13.89 14.18
N PRO A 274 6.96 -14.54 13.13
CA PRO A 274 8.36 -14.97 13.04
C PRO A 274 9.38 -13.83 13.25
N ASP A 275 8.95 -12.58 13.05
CA ASP A 275 9.78 -11.38 13.23
C ASP A 275 9.53 -10.62 14.54
N HIS A 276 8.68 -11.15 15.43
CA HIS A 276 8.41 -10.54 16.73
C HIS A 276 9.66 -10.56 17.63
N PRO A 277 9.96 -9.50 18.44
CA PRO A 277 11.11 -9.47 19.34
C PRO A 277 11.21 -10.68 20.26
N LEU A 278 10.08 -11.08 20.89
CA LEU A 278 10.02 -12.27 21.74
C LEU A 278 10.34 -13.56 20.96
N THR A 279 9.93 -13.66 19.69
CA THR A 279 10.32 -14.80 18.82
C THR A 279 11.84 -14.85 18.64
N ALA A 280 12.49 -13.72 18.43
CA ALA A 280 13.95 -13.65 18.28
C ALA A 280 14.66 -14.07 19.58
N GLU A 281 14.16 -13.64 20.75
CA GLU A 281 14.70 -14.04 22.06
C GLU A 281 14.58 -15.55 22.28
N LEU A 282 13.38 -16.12 22.05
CA LEU A 282 13.13 -17.54 22.20
C LEU A 282 13.94 -18.41 21.22
N ALA A 283 14.11 -17.94 19.97
CA ALA A 283 14.87 -18.63 18.94
C ALA A 283 16.37 -18.65 19.22
N ALA A 284 16.90 -17.69 19.98
CA ALA A 284 18.34 -17.63 20.30
C ALA A 284 18.83 -18.88 21.07
N ASN A 285 17.95 -19.51 21.84
CA ASN A 285 18.26 -20.70 22.63
C ASN A 285 17.50 -21.96 22.16
N ASN A 286 16.90 -21.93 20.96
CA ASN A 286 16.12 -23.04 20.41
C ASN A 286 16.37 -23.20 18.91
N GLU A 287 17.23 -24.15 18.53
CA GLU A 287 17.61 -24.39 17.13
C GLU A 287 16.43 -24.77 16.25
N ALA A 288 15.44 -25.52 16.77
CA ALA A 288 14.27 -25.92 16.01
C ALA A 288 13.36 -24.73 15.71
N LEU A 289 13.18 -23.83 16.68
CA LEU A 289 12.45 -22.58 16.48
C LEU A 289 13.20 -21.66 15.49
N ALA A 290 14.52 -21.55 15.62
CA ALA A 290 15.34 -20.76 14.69
C ALA A 290 15.23 -21.27 13.25
N ALA A 291 15.21 -22.59 13.05
CA ALA A 291 15.01 -23.22 11.74
C ALA A 291 13.61 -22.91 11.18
N PHE A 292 12.55 -23.01 12.00
CA PHE A 292 11.19 -22.66 11.62
C PHE A 292 11.05 -21.17 11.21
N VAL A 293 11.61 -20.27 12.00
CA VAL A 293 11.65 -18.83 11.68
C VAL A 293 12.36 -18.56 10.35
N ALA A 294 13.51 -19.23 10.12
CA ALA A 294 14.23 -19.10 8.85
C ALA A 294 13.44 -19.66 7.65
N GLU A 295 12.65 -20.71 7.84
CA GLU A 295 11.72 -21.23 6.83
C GLU A 295 10.62 -20.22 6.52
N CYS A 296 9.94 -19.69 7.52
CA CYS A 296 8.89 -18.67 7.35
C CYS A 296 9.39 -17.46 6.57
N ARG A 297 10.59 -16.97 6.87
CA ARG A 297 11.20 -15.83 6.19
C ARG A 297 11.50 -16.06 4.71
N ARG A 298 11.70 -17.31 4.29
CA ARG A 298 11.96 -17.65 2.87
C ARG A 298 10.71 -17.56 1.99
N HIS A 299 9.52 -17.77 2.56
CA HIS A 299 8.26 -17.76 1.81
C HIS A 299 7.71 -16.35 1.52
N GLY A 300 8.34 -15.29 2.04
CA GLY A 300 7.93 -13.90 1.84
C GLY A 300 6.75 -13.47 2.70
N THR A 301 6.40 -12.18 2.61
CA THR A 301 5.36 -11.54 3.45
C THR A 301 4.14 -11.11 2.65
N ALA A 302 3.97 -11.56 1.40
CA ALA A 302 2.83 -11.21 0.57
C ALA A 302 1.55 -11.83 1.14
N THR A 303 0.59 -10.99 1.53
CA THR A 303 -0.67 -11.39 2.19
C THR A 303 -1.43 -12.46 1.40
N GLU A 304 -1.53 -12.33 0.06
CA GLU A 304 -2.20 -13.31 -0.80
C GLU A 304 -1.54 -14.69 -0.81
N THR A 305 -0.21 -14.75 -0.67
CA THR A 305 0.53 -16.01 -0.58
C THR A 305 0.27 -16.67 0.76
N LEU A 306 0.28 -15.89 1.84
CA LEU A 306 0.04 -16.38 3.21
C LEU A 306 -1.39 -16.86 3.42
N GLU A 307 -2.38 -16.26 2.75
CA GLU A 307 -3.77 -16.73 2.81
C GLU A 307 -3.97 -18.12 2.25
N LYS A 308 -3.22 -18.49 1.20
CA LYS A 308 -3.32 -19.78 0.50
C LYS A 308 -2.43 -20.89 1.07
N MET A 309 -1.45 -20.51 1.92
CA MET A 309 -0.54 -21.48 2.53
C MET A 309 -1.19 -22.23 3.68
N GLU A 310 -0.74 -23.48 3.89
CA GLU A 310 -1.04 -24.24 5.10
C GLU A 310 -0.61 -23.46 6.35
N LYS A 311 -1.51 -23.36 7.34
CA LYS A 311 -1.26 -22.65 8.60
C LYS A 311 -0.37 -23.51 9.48
N ARG A 312 0.86 -23.06 9.71
CA ARG A 312 1.88 -23.78 10.49
C ARG A 312 2.40 -22.91 11.62
N GLY A 313 2.71 -23.56 12.74
CA GLY A 313 3.27 -22.89 13.90
C GLY A 313 4.25 -23.78 14.67
N PHE A 314 4.98 -23.12 15.54
CA PHE A 314 5.90 -23.75 16.47
C PHE A 314 5.47 -23.44 17.91
N ASP A 315 5.21 -24.45 18.71
CA ASP A 315 4.90 -24.29 20.13
C ASP A 315 6.16 -23.84 20.88
N THR A 316 6.11 -22.66 21.47
CA THR A 316 7.24 -22.09 22.22
C THR A 316 7.40 -22.71 23.62
N GLY A 317 6.35 -23.36 24.12
CA GLY A 317 6.21 -23.79 25.50
C GLY A 317 6.15 -22.63 26.51
N VAL A 318 5.84 -21.43 26.04
CA VAL A 318 5.45 -20.27 26.87
C VAL A 318 3.94 -20.25 26.96
N THR A 319 3.39 -19.83 28.10
CA THR A 319 1.95 -19.66 28.32
C THR A 319 1.66 -18.28 28.84
N VAL A 320 0.47 -17.78 28.52
CA VAL A 320 -0.04 -16.52 29.07
C VAL A 320 -1.33 -16.78 29.85
N LYS A 321 -1.59 -15.98 30.89
CA LYS A 321 -2.86 -16.02 31.59
C LYS A 321 -3.99 -15.44 30.73
N HIS A 322 -5.12 -16.11 30.74
CA HIS A 322 -6.32 -15.60 30.08
C HIS A 322 -6.81 -14.35 30.82
N PRO A 323 -7.02 -13.19 30.14
CA PRO A 323 -7.27 -11.92 30.85
C PRO A 323 -8.64 -11.84 31.51
N VAL A 324 -9.60 -12.71 31.15
CA VAL A 324 -10.97 -12.67 31.65
C VAL A 324 -11.48 -13.97 32.25
N ILE A 325 -10.82 -15.11 31.98
CA ILE A 325 -11.16 -16.42 32.55
C ILE A 325 -10.14 -16.74 33.65
N GLU A 326 -10.55 -16.72 34.88
CA GLU A 326 -9.68 -16.97 36.05
C GLU A 326 -9.10 -18.41 36.01
N GLY A 327 -7.80 -18.53 36.20
CA GLY A 327 -7.09 -19.81 36.21
C GLY A 327 -6.87 -20.45 34.83
N ALA A 328 -7.39 -19.86 33.75
CA ALA A 328 -7.14 -20.35 32.42
C ALA A 328 -5.85 -19.76 31.85
N THR A 329 -5.16 -20.56 31.03
CA THR A 329 -3.93 -20.16 30.30
C THR A 329 -4.04 -20.49 28.83
N LEU A 330 -3.31 -19.73 28.01
CA LEU A 330 -3.24 -19.91 26.55
C LEU A 330 -1.80 -20.24 26.15
N PRO A 331 -1.55 -21.25 25.31
CA PRO A 331 -0.24 -21.54 24.77
C PRO A 331 0.17 -20.46 23.76
N VAL A 332 1.47 -20.17 23.67
CA VAL A 332 2.05 -19.20 22.74
C VAL A 332 2.77 -19.93 21.61
N TYR A 333 2.32 -19.73 20.39
CA TYR A 333 2.94 -20.25 19.17
C TYR A 333 3.68 -19.15 18.40
N VAL A 334 4.70 -19.52 17.63
CA VAL A 334 5.17 -18.71 16.52
C VAL A 334 4.49 -19.25 15.26
N ALA A 335 3.78 -18.41 14.51
CA ALA A 335 2.96 -18.86 13.39
C ALA A 335 3.30 -18.14 12.09
N ASN A 336 3.29 -18.88 10.96
CA ASN A 336 3.68 -18.37 9.65
C ASN A 336 2.70 -17.35 9.04
N PHE A 337 1.50 -17.22 9.59
CA PHE A 337 0.45 -16.33 9.09
C PHE A 337 0.29 -15.02 9.89
N VAL A 338 1.08 -14.81 10.94
CA VAL A 338 1.09 -13.57 11.74
C VAL A 338 2.18 -12.63 11.21
N LEU A 339 1.80 -11.40 10.87
CA LEU A 339 2.70 -10.38 10.32
C LEU A 339 3.02 -9.30 11.35
N MET A 340 4.28 -8.84 11.37
CA MET A 340 4.69 -7.67 12.19
C MET A 340 4.04 -6.37 11.74
N ASP A 341 3.70 -6.30 10.48
CA ASP A 341 3.24 -5.07 9.84
C ASP A 341 1.78 -4.72 10.17
N TYR A 342 1.06 -5.58 10.85
CA TYR A 342 -0.30 -5.34 11.29
C TYR A 342 -0.42 -5.54 12.82
N GLY A 343 -0.74 -4.47 13.53
CA GLY A 343 -0.82 -4.48 15.00
C GLY A 343 0.56 -4.55 15.66
N THR A 344 0.69 -5.44 16.64
CA THR A 344 1.90 -5.62 17.46
C THR A 344 2.78 -6.77 16.99
N GLY A 345 2.36 -7.52 15.96
CA GLY A 345 3.00 -8.77 15.57
C GLY A 345 2.64 -9.96 16.49
N ALA A 346 1.64 -9.78 17.32
CA ALA A 346 1.05 -10.81 18.18
C ALA A 346 -0.48 -10.75 18.10
N ILE A 347 -1.12 -11.90 18.13
CA ILE A 347 -2.59 -12.04 18.14
C ILE A 347 -3.02 -13.06 19.19
N PHE A 348 -4.28 -13.00 19.65
CA PHE A 348 -4.95 -14.18 20.18
C PHE A 348 -5.76 -14.85 19.08
N GLY A 349 -5.80 -16.17 19.06
CA GLY A 349 -6.59 -16.95 18.13
C GLY A 349 -7.96 -17.28 18.69
N CYS A 350 -9.01 -16.95 17.94
CA CYS A 350 -10.38 -17.35 18.22
C CYS A 350 -10.94 -18.22 17.10
N PRO A 351 -10.68 -19.54 17.12
CA PRO A 351 -10.98 -20.46 16.02
C PRO A 351 -12.44 -20.47 15.57
N ALA A 352 -13.35 -20.27 16.48
CA ALA A 352 -14.77 -20.26 16.15
C ALA A 352 -15.20 -19.07 15.27
N HIS A 353 -14.40 -17.98 15.23
CA HIS A 353 -14.76 -16.71 14.60
C HIS A 353 -13.71 -16.11 13.65
N ASP A 354 -12.64 -16.86 13.36
CA ASP A 354 -11.67 -16.54 12.29
C ASP A 354 -11.25 -17.85 11.60
N GLN A 355 -11.37 -17.90 10.28
CA GLN A 355 -11.08 -19.14 9.53
C GLN A 355 -9.61 -19.54 9.60
N ARG A 356 -8.67 -18.57 9.64
CA ARG A 356 -7.23 -18.88 9.75
C ARG A 356 -6.91 -19.51 11.11
N ASP A 357 -7.58 -19.02 12.15
CA ASP A 357 -7.44 -19.54 13.50
C ASP A 357 -8.07 -20.93 13.61
N LEU A 358 -9.21 -21.16 12.92
CA LEU A 358 -9.85 -22.48 12.86
C LEU A 358 -8.99 -23.52 12.16
N ASP A 359 -8.44 -23.17 10.98
CA ASP A 359 -7.53 -24.04 10.24
C ASP A 359 -6.32 -24.43 11.10
N PHE A 360 -5.77 -23.45 11.82
CA PHE A 360 -4.66 -23.67 12.74
C PHE A 360 -5.06 -24.55 13.93
N ALA A 361 -6.18 -24.23 14.57
CA ALA A 361 -6.66 -24.96 15.73
C ALA A 361 -6.96 -26.43 15.39
N ASN A 362 -7.55 -26.69 14.22
CA ASN A 362 -7.80 -28.06 13.74
C ASN A 362 -6.49 -28.81 13.50
N ALA A 363 -5.48 -28.16 12.89
CA ALA A 363 -4.17 -28.80 12.65
C ALA A 363 -3.44 -29.15 13.96
N TYR A 364 -3.56 -28.30 14.97
CA TYR A 364 -2.87 -28.45 16.27
C TYR A 364 -3.77 -29.03 17.39
N LYS A 365 -5.02 -29.39 17.07
CA LYS A 365 -6.02 -29.97 17.99
C LYS A 365 -6.28 -29.07 19.22
N LEU A 366 -6.36 -27.78 18.96
CA LEU A 366 -6.68 -26.78 19.99
C LEU A 366 -8.21 -26.66 20.17
N PRO A 367 -8.69 -26.20 21.33
CA PRO A 367 -10.12 -26.01 21.58
C PRO A 367 -10.76 -25.03 20.58
N VAL A 368 -12.01 -25.31 20.17
CA VAL A 368 -12.84 -24.42 19.37
C VAL A 368 -14.10 -24.10 20.16
N THR A 369 -14.15 -22.89 20.74
CA THR A 369 -15.25 -22.45 21.58
C THR A 369 -16.03 -21.34 20.88
N PRO A 370 -17.25 -21.58 20.37
CA PRO A 370 -18.07 -20.53 19.79
C PRO A 370 -18.60 -19.59 20.89
N VAL A 371 -18.48 -18.28 20.63
CA VAL A 371 -18.89 -17.20 21.55
C VAL A 371 -19.81 -16.17 20.91
N VAL A 372 -20.11 -16.31 19.62
CA VAL A 372 -21.15 -15.55 18.91
C VAL A 372 -22.16 -16.54 18.33
N LEU A 373 -23.38 -16.45 18.80
CA LEU A 373 -24.50 -17.29 18.38
C LEU A 373 -25.29 -16.58 17.26
N PRO A 374 -25.49 -17.22 16.10
CA PRO A 374 -26.41 -16.71 15.07
C PRO A 374 -27.83 -16.51 15.66
N HIS A 375 -28.57 -15.52 15.12
CA HIS A 375 -29.91 -15.20 15.65
C HIS A 375 -30.90 -16.37 15.60
N ASP A 376 -30.73 -17.28 14.63
CA ASP A 376 -31.63 -18.40 14.39
C ASP A 376 -31.09 -19.74 14.90
N ALA A 377 -29.95 -19.75 15.62
CA ALA A 377 -29.31 -20.94 16.13
C ALA A 377 -29.69 -21.23 17.59
N ASP A 378 -29.73 -22.53 17.92
CA ASP A 378 -29.96 -22.99 19.29
C ASP A 378 -28.61 -23.05 20.04
N PRO A 379 -28.44 -22.36 21.18
CA PRO A 379 -27.19 -22.34 21.93
C PRO A 379 -26.76 -23.72 22.44
N GLU A 380 -27.68 -24.67 22.64
CA GLU A 380 -27.35 -26.01 23.14
C GLU A 380 -26.76 -26.92 22.05
N THR A 381 -26.99 -26.59 20.78
CA THR A 381 -26.60 -27.45 19.63
C THR A 381 -25.64 -26.76 18.66
N PHE A 382 -25.40 -25.48 18.82
CA PHE A 382 -24.54 -24.73 17.92
C PHE A 382 -23.05 -25.10 18.11
N THR A 383 -22.43 -25.65 17.08
CA THR A 383 -21.04 -26.00 17.00
C THR A 383 -20.38 -25.44 15.75
N ILE A 384 -19.07 -25.37 15.75
CA ILE A 384 -18.27 -24.98 14.59
C ILE A 384 -17.57 -26.23 14.08
N ASP A 385 -17.77 -26.54 12.80
CA ASP A 385 -17.12 -27.66 12.13
C ASP A 385 -15.92 -27.17 11.30
N ASP A 386 -16.06 -27.11 9.96
CA ASP A 386 -14.98 -26.73 9.04
C ASP A 386 -14.99 -25.24 8.64
N GLU A 387 -16.04 -24.48 8.98
CA GLU A 387 -16.19 -23.08 8.63
C GLU A 387 -16.45 -22.22 9.87
N ALA A 388 -15.61 -21.20 10.06
CA ALA A 388 -15.71 -20.27 11.17
C ALA A 388 -16.93 -19.34 10.98
N TYR A 389 -17.66 -19.07 12.06
CA TYR A 389 -18.80 -18.17 12.02
C TYR A 389 -18.35 -16.71 12.20
N VAL A 390 -18.49 -15.91 11.15
CA VAL A 390 -18.13 -14.47 11.14
C VAL A 390 -19.35 -13.54 11.01
N GLY A 391 -20.55 -14.09 11.07
CA GLY A 391 -21.80 -13.36 10.90
C GLY A 391 -22.26 -12.58 12.15
N PRO A 392 -23.40 -11.86 12.05
CA PRO A 392 -24.02 -11.16 13.17
C PRO A 392 -24.66 -12.13 14.15
N GLY A 393 -24.72 -11.75 15.42
CA GLY A 393 -25.33 -12.62 16.44
C GLY A 393 -25.34 -11.99 17.82
N LYS A 394 -25.60 -12.81 18.82
CA LYS A 394 -25.51 -12.48 20.23
C LYS A 394 -24.36 -13.23 20.88
N ILE A 395 -23.76 -12.60 21.87
CA ILE A 395 -22.70 -13.23 22.64
C ILE A 395 -23.28 -14.32 23.53
N PHE A 396 -22.58 -15.45 23.61
CA PHE A 396 -22.89 -16.58 24.49
C PHE A 396 -21.58 -17.30 24.88
N ASN A 397 -21.60 -18.21 25.83
CA ASN A 397 -20.41 -18.87 26.40
C ASN A 397 -19.33 -17.87 26.90
N SER A 398 -19.73 -16.68 27.27
CA SER A 398 -18.85 -15.56 27.63
C SER A 398 -19.20 -14.97 29.01
N GLY A 399 -19.92 -15.72 29.83
CA GLY A 399 -20.25 -15.36 31.21
C GLY A 399 -21.00 -14.03 31.33
N PRO A 400 -20.37 -12.95 31.83
CA PRO A 400 -21.06 -11.68 32.04
C PRO A 400 -21.46 -10.96 30.75
N LEU A 401 -20.97 -11.40 29.59
CA LEU A 401 -21.31 -10.82 28.29
C LEU A 401 -22.47 -11.55 27.57
N ASP A 402 -22.96 -12.67 28.14
CA ASP A 402 -23.97 -13.47 27.49
C ASP A 402 -25.27 -12.68 27.25
N GLY A 403 -25.79 -12.79 26.03
CA GLY A 403 -27.01 -12.12 25.58
C GLY A 403 -26.81 -10.70 25.02
N LEU A 404 -25.62 -10.10 25.19
CA LEU A 404 -25.28 -8.81 24.59
C LEU A 404 -25.14 -8.91 23.07
N SER A 405 -25.33 -7.79 22.40
CA SER A 405 -24.89 -7.64 21.02
C SER A 405 -23.35 -7.59 20.95
N ILE A 406 -22.78 -7.80 19.75
CA ILE A 406 -21.34 -7.75 19.53
C ILE A 406 -20.77 -6.38 19.97
N GLU A 407 -21.44 -5.28 19.63
CA GLU A 407 -20.95 -3.94 19.96
C GLU A 407 -21.04 -3.63 21.46
N GLU A 408 -22.12 -4.04 22.13
CA GLU A 408 -22.24 -3.92 23.59
C GLU A 408 -21.15 -4.74 24.30
N ALA A 409 -20.84 -5.92 23.79
CA ALA A 409 -19.81 -6.79 24.36
C ALA A 409 -18.38 -6.22 24.16
N LYS A 410 -18.10 -5.63 23.00
CA LYS A 410 -16.83 -4.91 22.77
C LYS A 410 -16.63 -3.79 23.78
N ASP A 411 -17.67 -3.00 24.03
CA ASP A 411 -17.59 -1.89 24.99
C ASP A 411 -17.46 -2.39 26.45
N ALA A 412 -18.22 -3.40 26.82
CA ALA A 412 -18.19 -4.00 28.15
C ALA A 412 -16.82 -4.62 28.48
N ILE A 413 -16.24 -5.38 27.53
CA ILE A 413 -14.92 -6.00 27.72
C ILE A 413 -13.81 -4.96 27.78
N ALA A 414 -13.88 -3.95 26.89
CA ALA A 414 -12.94 -2.85 26.91
C ALA A 414 -12.95 -2.13 28.26
N THR A 415 -14.11 -1.72 28.74
CA THR A 415 -14.29 -1.05 30.04
C THR A 415 -13.79 -1.91 31.20
N THR A 416 -14.05 -3.22 31.14
CA THR A 416 -13.59 -4.16 32.20
C THR A 416 -12.07 -4.23 32.25
N LEU A 417 -11.41 -4.39 31.09
CA LEU A 417 -9.95 -4.53 31.05
C LEU A 417 -9.22 -3.18 31.25
N GLU A 418 -9.79 -2.07 30.82
CA GLU A 418 -9.26 -0.72 31.08
C GLU A 418 -9.25 -0.39 32.58
N SER A 419 -10.19 -0.96 33.36
CA SER A 419 -10.26 -0.78 34.81
C SER A 419 -9.25 -1.63 35.59
N ARG A 420 -8.66 -2.64 34.96
CA ARG A 420 -7.66 -3.52 35.56
C ARG A 420 -6.25 -3.00 35.34
N SER A 421 -5.34 -3.35 36.22
CA SER A 421 -3.92 -2.98 36.07
C SER A 421 -3.07 -4.23 35.95
N LEU A 422 -2.13 -4.21 34.98
CA LEU A 422 -1.07 -5.18 34.81
C LEU A 422 0.27 -4.45 34.82
N ASN A 423 1.20 -4.83 35.67
CA ASN A 423 2.52 -4.19 35.78
C ASN A 423 2.46 -2.64 35.99
N GLY A 424 1.42 -2.13 36.65
CA GLY A 424 1.25 -0.69 36.91
C GLY A 424 0.65 0.12 35.74
N GLN A 425 0.22 -0.56 34.69
CA GLN A 425 -0.47 0.05 33.54
C GLN A 425 -1.87 -0.54 33.37
N PRO A 426 -2.82 0.16 32.72
CA PRO A 426 -4.10 -0.43 32.35
C PRO A 426 -3.87 -1.71 31.52
N GLN A 427 -4.63 -2.77 31.81
CA GLN A 427 -4.52 -4.05 31.11
C GLN A 427 -4.97 -3.96 29.66
N ALA A 428 -5.81 -2.96 29.33
CA ALA A 428 -6.18 -2.66 27.96
C ALA A 428 -6.37 -1.16 27.74
N SER A 429 -6.40 -0.75 26.48
CA SER A 429 -6.76 0.59 26.04
C SER A 429 -7.39 0.58 24.64
N ARG A 430 -8.44 1.38 24.44
CA ARG A 430 -9.01 1.58 23.12
C ARG A 430 -8.01 2.26 22.20
N GLN A 431 -7.89 1.79 20.96
CA GLN A 431 -6.94 2.30 20.00
C GLN A 431 -7.54 2.30 18.59
N THR A 432 -7.27 3.36 17.86
CA THR A 432 -7.54 3.44 16.42
C THR A 432 -6.25 3.18 15.66
N ASN A 433 -6.28 2.23 14.73
CA ASN A 433 -5.18 1.91 13.84
C ASN A 433 -5.59 2.16 12.38
N TYR A 434 -4.60 2.42 11.54
CA TYR A 434 -4.77 2.56 10.10
C TYR A 434 -3.90 1.56 9.36
N ARG A 435 -4.44 0.99 8.27
CA ARG A 435 -3.65 0.15 7.36
C ARG A 435 -2.64 0.98 6.57
N LEU A 436 -3.00 2.26 6.32
CA LEU A 436 -2.13 3.23 5.66
C LEU A 436 -0.78 3.28 6.37
N ARG A 437 0.29 3.28 5.59
CA ARG A 437 1.68 3.36 6.08
C ARG A 437 2.35 4.57 5.52
N ASP A 438 3.36 5.06 6.24
CA ASP A 438 4.20 6.13 5.75
C ASP A 438 4.84 5.78 4.41
N TRP A 439 4.76 6.72 3.50
CA TRP A 439 5.18 6.54 2.13
C TRP A 439 6.70 6.57 1.99
N GLY A 440 7.31 5.44 1.61
CA GLY A 440 8.73 5.35 1.32
C GLY A 440 9.13 6.16 0.09
N LEU A 441 10.00 7.16 0.29
CA LEU A 441 10.45 8.07 -0.76
C LEU A 441 11.71 7.58 -1.46
N SER A 442 12.64 6.96 -0.74
CA SER A 442 13.95 6.58 -1.27
C SER A 442 13.85 5.56 -2.40
N ARG A 443 14.62 5.79 -3.45
CA ARG A 443 14.84 4.87 -4.57
C ARG A 443 16.33 4.84 -4.90
N GLN A 444 16.89 3.67 -5.13
CA GLN A 444 18.28 3.49 -5.57
C GLN A 444 18.30 3.53 -7.09
N ARG A 445 18.47 4.73 -7.66
CA ARG A 445 18.45 4.97 -9.10
C ARG A 445 19.66 5.78 -9.53
N TYR A 446 20.27 5.37 -10.62
CA TYR A 446 21.27 6.18 -11.31
C TYR A 446 20.59 7.32 -12.09
N TRP A 447 19.48 7.02 -12.77
CA TRP A 447 18.66 7.97 -13.50
C TRP A 447 17.42 8.35 -12.69
N GLY A 448 17.59 9.34 -11.83
CA GLY A 448 16.56 9.78 -10.87
C GLY A 448 16.87 11.15 -10.27
N CYS A 449 15.89 11.71 -9.55
CA CYS A 449 16.06 12.93 -8.78
C CYS A 449 16.81 12.63 -7.47
N GLN A 450 17.94 13.27 -7.25
CA GLN A 450 18.71 13.09 -6.04
C GLN A 450 18.03 13.76 -4.85
N ILE A 451 18.05 13.11 -3.70
CA ILE A 451 17.62 13.70 -2.42
C ILE A 451 18.70 14.70 -1.98
N PRO A 452 18.37 16.01 -1.82
CA PRO A 452 19.34 17.07 -1.62
C PRO A 452 19.79 17.18 -0.14
N VAL A 453 20.44 16.12 0.37
CA VAL A 453 20.88 16.01 1.78
C VAL A 453 22.33 15.64 1.83
N LEU A 454 23.09 16.34 2.66
CA LEU A 454 24.44 15.99 3.03
C LEU A 454 24.44 15.16 4.32
N HIS A 455 25.22 14.12 4.35
CA HIS A 455 25.47 13.33 5.56
C HIS A 455 26.83 13.66 6.11
N CYS A 456 26.88 13.91 7.42
CA CYS A 456 28.12 14.14 8.14
C CYS A 456 28.22 13.11 9.27
N ASP A 457 29.30 12.36 9.31
CA ASP A 457 29.51 11.33 10.34
C ASP A 457 29.96 11.92 11.68
N THR A 458 30.30 13.21 11.70
CA THR A 458 30.85 13.90 12.89
C THR A 458 29.90 14.92 13.50
N CYS A 459 28.90 15.36 12.80
CA CYS A 459 27.90 16.30 13.27
C CYS A 459 26.49 15.89 12.88
#